data_9a864ecb494a404e07470f70fdae6416
#
_entry.id   9a864ecb494a404e07470f70fdae6416
#
_cell.length_a   1.000
_cell.length_b   1.000
_cell.length_c   1.000
_cell.angle_alpha   90.00
_cell.angle_beta   90.00
_cell.angle_gamma   90.00
#
_symmetry.space_group_name_H-M   'P 1'
#
loop_
_entity.id
_entity.type
_entity.pdbx_description
1 polymer ?
#
loop_
_entity_poly.entity_id
_entity_poly.type
_entity_poly.pdbx_seq_one_letter_code
_entity_poly.pdbx_strand_id
1 'polypeptide(L)'
;MYVKKFADLRLPENVREALRVAQERLNREFNVNRMLLFGSVVRGTADEESDVDLLIVLREPPDHPVRNRISSIILDINLEHDTNLSGLVVDQKAWDEGLVSVLPIHEDVEKEGIPL
;
A
#
# COMPACT_ATOMS: atom_id res chain seq x y z
N MET A 1 -13.42 -18.50 -8.46
CA MET A 1 -12.20 -17.72 -8.48
C MET A 1 -11.56 -17.67 -7.10
N TYR A 2 -10.28 -17.90 -7.03
CA TYR A 2 -9.56 -17.89 -5.77
C TYR A 2 -9.20 -16.46 -5.37
N VAL A 3 -9.60 -16.02 -4.18
CA VAL A 3 -9.28 -14.70 -3.65
C VAL A 3 -8.39 -14.86 -2.43
N LYS A 4 -7.19 -14.27 -2.49
CA LYS A 4 -6.26 -14.27 -1.36
C LYS A 4 -6.66 -13.22 -0.34
N LYS A 5 -6.45 -13.53 0.93
CA LYS A 5 -6.61 -12.59 2.04
C LYS A 5 -5.25 -12.28 2.65
N PHE A 6 -5.13 -11.14 3.30
CA PHE A 6 -3.89 -10.74 3.96
C PHE A 6 -3.37 -11.83 4.90
N ALA A 7 -4.25 -12.47 5.67
CA ALA A 7 -3.88 -13.54 6.59
C ALA A 7 -3.26 -14.76 5.91
N ASP A 8 -3.54 -14.96 4.62
CA ASP A 8 -3.05 -16.11 3.85
C ASP A 8 -1.65 -15.88 3.27
N LEU A 9 -1.15 -14.65 3.31
CA LEU A 9 0.15 -14.32 2.77
C LEU A 9 1.28 -14.79 3.70
N ARG A 10 2.32 -15.36 3.10
CA ARG A 10 3.53 -15.73 3.82
C ARG A 10 4.49 -14.54 3.78
N LEU A 11 4.44 -13.73 4.83
CA LEU A 11 5.29 -12.56 4.97
C LEU A 11 6.23 -12.74 6.15
N PRO A 12 7.47 -12.25 6.06
CA PRO A 12 8.34 -12.15 7.23
C PRO A 12 7.64 -11.37 8.34
N GLU A 13 7.93 -11.71 9.59
CA GLU A 13 7.30 -11.08 10.75
C GLU A 13 7.51 -9.57 10.77
N ASN A 14 8.72 -9.10 10.43
CA ASN A 14 8.98 -7.67 10.38
C ASN A 14 8.15 -6.94 9.33
N VAL A 15 7.90 -7.57 8.18
CA VAL A 15 7.05 -6.99 7.13
C VAL A 15 5.60 -6.93 7.60
N ARG A 16 5.12 -7.98 8.22
CA ARG A 16 3.75 -8.04 8.74
C ARG A 16 3.52 -6.95 9.79
N GLU A 17 4.47 -6.81 10.71
CA GLU A 17 4.41 -5.78 11.75
C GLU A 17 4.50 -4.36 11.15
N ALA A 18 5.38 -4.16 10.17
CA ALA A 18 5.51 -2.87 9.48
C ALA A 18 4.19 -2.47 8.81
N LEU A 19 3.51 -3.43 8.15
CA LEU A 19 2.22 -3.17 7.51
C LEU A 19 1.14 -2.83 8.53
N ARG A 20 1.12 -3.51 9.67
CA ARG A 20 0.19 -3.20 10.76
C ARG A 20 0.41 -1.79 11.28
N VAL A 21 1.65 -1.40 11.51
CA VAL A 21 1.98 -0.06 11.98
C VAL A 21 1.63 1.00 10.94
N ALA A 22 1.91 0.72 9.67
CA ALA A 22 1.56 1.63 8.58
C ALA A 22 0.06 1.87 8.52
N GLN A 23 -0.73 0.80 8.57
CA GLN A 23 -2.19 0.89 8.57
C GLN A 23 -2.69 1.72 9.74
N GLU A 24 -2.20 1.45 10.94
CA GLU A 24 -2.60 2.15 12.16
C GLU A 24 -2.25 3.63 12.10
N ARG A 25 -0.99 3.97 11.76
CA ARG A 25 -0.53 5.35 11.73
C ARG A 25 -1.22 6.17 10.64
N LEU A 26 -1.36 5.62 9.44
CA LEU A 26 -1.99 6.33 8.33
C LEU A 26 -3.48 6.54 8.56
N ASN A 27 -4.18 5.56 9.10
CA ASN A 27 -5.60 5.71 9.43
C ASN A 27 -5.83 6.72 10.57
N ARG A 28 -4.89 6.85 11.49
CA ARG A 28 -5.00 7.80 12.60
C ARG A 28 -4.82 9.24 12.13
N GLU A 29 -3.90 9.47 11.18
CA GLU A 29 -3.49 10.81 10.79
C GLU A 29 -4.20 11.34 9.54
N PHE A 30 -4.67 10.45 8.68
CA PHE A 30 -5.29 10.82 7.40
C PHE A 30 -6.64 10.16 7.19
N ASN A 31 -7.43 10.74 6.28
CA ASN A 31 -8.73 10.19 5.91
C ASN A 31 -8.55 9.11 4.82
N VAL A 32 -8.13 7.92 5.25
CA VAL A 32 -7.86 6.80 4.34
C VAL A 32 -9.15 6.10 3.96
N ASN A 33 -9.39 5.92 2.65
CA ASN A 33 -10.51 5.14 2.17
C ASN A 33 -10.20 3.65 2.23
N ARG A 34 -9.05 3.26 1.66
CA ARG A 34 -8.60 1.86 1.69
C ARG A 34 -7.10 1.76 1.45
N MET A 35 -6.53 0.64 1.83
CA MET A 35 -5.14 0.29 1.59
C MET A 35 -5.09 -1.12 1.03
N LEU A 36 -4.25 -1.34 0.03
CA LEU A 36 -4.11 -2.65 -0.63
C LEU A 36 -2.64 -2.96 -0.85
N LEU A 37 -2.31 -4.24 -0.69
CA LEU A 37 -1.02 -4.77 -1.14
C LEU A 37 -1.14 -5.20 -2.58
N PHE A 38 -0.10 -4.98 -3.36
CA PHE A 38 -0.03 -5.43 -4.75
C PHE A 38 1.42 -5.79 -5.11
N GLY A 39 1.63 -6.19 -6.35
CA GLY A 39 2.96 -6.47 -6.87
C GLY A 39 3.49 -7.85 -6.51
N SER A 40 4.81 -8.00 -6.48
CA SER A 40 5.49 -9.29 -6.36
C SER A 40 5.18 -10.04 -5.07
N VAL A 41 4.97 -9.32 -3.97
CA VAL A 41 4.63 -9.93 -2.68
C VAL A 41 3.30 -10.70 -2.77
N VAL A 42 2.33 -10.13 -3.47
CA VAL A 42 1.01 -10.76 -3.65
C VAL A 42 1.10 -11.94 -4.61
N ARG A 43 1.92 -11.82 -5.66
CA ARG A 43 2.10 -12.89 -6.65
C ARG A 43 2.98 -14.04 -6.16
N GLY A 44 3.68 -13.89 -5.03
CA GLY A 44 4.58 -14.91 -4.52
C GLY A 44 5.92 -14.99 -5.23
N THR A 45 6.30 -13.92 -5.96
CA THR A 45 7.56 -13.84 -6.70
C THR A 45 8.59 -12.94 -6.02
N ALA A 46 8.26 -12.39 -4.83
CA ALA A 46 9.13 -11.51 -4.10
C ALA A 46 10.31 -12.26 -3.49
N ASP A 47 11.47 -11.60 -3.47
CA ASP A 47 12.65 -12.04 -2.72
C ASP A 47 12.93 -11.07 -1.56
N GLU A 48 14.04 -11.24 -0.87
CA GLU A 48 14.39 -10.41 0.29
C GLU A 48 14.64 -8.95 -0.06
N GLU A 49 14.97 -8.66 -1.31
CA GLU A 49 15.28 -7.31 -1.79
C GLU A 49 14.08 -6.65 -2.46
N SER A 50 13.00 -7.38 -2.67
CA SER A 50 11.81 -6.85 -3.32
C SER A 50 11.10 -5.82 -2.46
N ASP A 51 10.60 -4.76 -3.10
CA ASP A 51 9.73 -3.79 -2.42
C ASP A 51 8.39 -4.43 -2.09
N VAL A 52 7.81 -3.99 -0.98
CA VAL A 52 6.44 -4.34 -0.60
C VAL A 52 5.55 -3.19 -1.07
N ASP A 53 4.84 -3.40 -2.15
CA ASP A 53 4.04 -2.36 -2.80
C ASP A 53 2.71 -2.16 -2.09
N LEU A 54 2.47 -0.93 -1.64
CA LEU A 54 1.29 -0.56 -0.87
C LEU A 54 0.56 0.59 -1.57
N LEU A 55 -0.70 0.35 -1.94
CA LEU A 55 -1.58 1.40 -2.45
C LEU A 55 -2.32 2.02 -1.29
N ILE A 56 -2.27 3.34 -1.20
CA ILE A 56 -2.96 4.13 -0.17
C ILE A 56 -3.96 5.03 -0.89
N VAL A 57 -5.25 4.75 -0.73
CA VAL A 57 -6.30 5.54 -1.35
C VAL A 57 -6.91 6.47 -0.30
N LEU A 58 -6.75 7.77 -0.49
CA LEU A 58 -7.32 8.79 0.38
C LEU A 58 -8.69 9.21 -0.14
N ARG A 59 -9.55 9.69 0.74
CA ARG A 59 -10.87 10.19 0.34
C ARG A 59 -10.79 11.52 -0.38
N GLU A 60 -9.76 12.31 -0.10
CA GLU A 60 -9.54 13.62 -0.70
C GLU A 60 -8.18 13.69 -1.38
N PRO A 61 -8.04 14.50 -2.46
CA PRO A 61 -6.74 14.66 -3.12
C PRO A 61 -5.68 15.16 -2.15
N PRO A 62 -4.54 14.45 -2.03
CA PRO A 62 -3.47 14.88 -1.15
C PRO A 62 -2.72 16.07 -1.74
N ASP A 63 -2.47 17.09 -0.93
CA ASP A 63 -1.58 18.16 -1.29
C ASP A 63 -0.12 17.74 -1.06
N HIS A 64 0.82 18.63 -1.38
CA HIS A 64 2.23 18.32 -1.26
C HIS A 64 2.67 18.04 0.18
N PRO A 65 2.25 18.83 1.21
CA PRO A 65 2.57 18.51 2.59
C PRO A 65 2.06 17.14 3.05
N VAL A 66 0.85 16.75 2.64
CA VAL A 66 0.29 15.44 2.98
C VAL A 66 1.11 14.31 2.35
N ARG A 67 1.50 14.44 1.08
CA ARG A 67 2.34 13.45 0.40
C ARG A 67 3.69 13.30 1.10
N ASN A 68 4.31 14.42 1.46
CA ASN A 68 5.58 14.42 2.17
C ASN A 68 5.46 13.75 3.53
N ARG A 69 4.39 14.02 4.25
CA ARG A 69 4.15 13.43 5.56
C ARG A 69 3.99 11.91 5.46
N ILE A 70 3.22 11.43 4.49
CA ILE A 70 3.06 9.99 4.27
C ILE A 70 4.41 9.34 3.94
N SER A 71 5.21 9.96 3.07
CA SER A 71 6.54 9.46 2.73
C SER A 71 7.44 9.38 3.96
N SER A 72 7.38 10.38 4.83
CA SER A 72 8.15 10.39 6.09
C SER A 72 7.73 9.26 7.03
N ILE A 73 6.43 9.02 7.15
CA ILE A 73 5.91 7.93 7.98
C ILE A 73 6.41 6.57 7.47
N ILE A 74 6.33 6.35 6.15
CA ILE A 74 6.79 5.11 5.55
C ILE A 74 8.29 4.92 5.74
N LEU A 75 9.08 6.00 5.56
CA LEU A 75 10.52 5.94 5.80
C LEU A 75 10.84 5.57 7.24
N ASP A 76 10.17 6.18 8.22
CA ASP A 76 10.35 5.85 9.64
C ASP A 76 10.06 4.37 9.91
N ILE A 77 8.97 3.86 9.35
CA ILE A 77 8.59 2.46 9.52
C ILE A 77 9.64 1.54 8.92
N ASN A 78 10.11 1.84 7.71
CA ASN A 78 11.14 1.04 7.05
C ASN A 78 12.45 1.00 7.87
N LEU A 79 12.84 2.13 8.45
CA LEU A 79 14.03 2.20 9.28
C LEU A 79 13.87 1.41 10.59
N GLU A 80 12.70 1.49 11.21
CA GLU A 80 12.43 0.79 12.48
C GLU A 80 12.30 -0.71 12.31
N HIS A 81 11.74 -1.16 11.19
CA HIS A 81 11.39 -2.57 10.98
C HIS A 81 12.30 -3.30 9.99
N ASP A 82 13.30 -2.60 9.44
CA ASP A 82 14.18 -3.15 8.41
C ASP A 82 13.38 -3.72 7.22
N THR A 83 12.51 -2.87 6.68
CA THR A 83 11.61 -3.24 5.58
C THR A 83 11.75 -2.29 4.41
N ASN A 84 11.15 -2.65 3.27
CA ASN A 84 11.12 -1.88 2.04
C ASN A 84 9.67 -1.63 1.58
N LEU A 85 8.86 -1.01 2.43
CA LEU A 85 7.52 -0.60 2.02
C LEU A 85 7.63 0.52 1.00
N SER A 86 6.89 0.41 -0.09
CA SER A 86 6.82 1.42 -1.14
C SER A 86 5.37 1.85 -1.29
N GLY A 87 5.06 3.11 -0.96
CA GLY A 87 3.70 3.62 -0.98
C GLY A 87 3.36 4.36 -2.26
N LEU A 88 2.26 4.00 -2.89
CA LEU A 88 1.64 4.77 -3.95
C LEU A 88 0.38 5.43 -3.38
N VAL A 89 0.36 6.76 -3.36
CA VAL A 89 -0.73 7.54 -2.77
C VAL A 89 -1.59 8.14 -3.86
N VAL A 90 -2.87 7.84 -3.82
CA VAL A 90 -3.87 8.38 -4.76
C VAL A 90 -5.11 8.77 -3.97
N ASP A 91 -5.98 9.59 -4.57
CA ASP A 91 -7.31 9.82 -4.01
C ASP A 91 -8.34 8.94 -4.70
N GLN A 92 -9.47 8.73 -4.02
CA GLN A 92 -10.53 7.84 -4.47
C GLN A 92 -11.04 8.21 -5.86
N LYS A 93 -11.26 9.48 -6.12
CA LYS A 93 -11.77 9.95 -7.41
C LYS A 93 -10.78 9.70 -8.54
N ALA A 94 -9.50 9.99 -8.31
CA ALA A 94 -8.45 9.74 -9.31
C ALA A 94 -8.32 8.24 -9.60
N TRP A 95 -8.43 7.41 -8.57
CA TRP A 95 -8.35 5.97 -8.73
C TRP A 95 -9.54 5.41 -9.51
N ASP A 96 -10.76 5.83 -9.17
CA ASP A 96 -11.98 5.27 -9.75
C ASP A 96 -12.31 5.85 -11.13
N GLU A 97 -12.05 7.14 -11.36
CA GLU A 97 -12.53 7.87 -12.54
C GLU A 97 -11.47 8.70 -13.26
N GLY A 98 -10.31 8.96 -12.61
CA GLY A 98 -9.29 9.85 -13.14
C GLY A 98 -8.30 9.15 -14.09
N LEU A 99 -7.19 9.85 -14.37
CA LEU A 99 -6.15 9.33 -15.27
C LEU A 99 -5.56 8.01 -14.78
N VAL A 100 -5.46 7.81 -13.47
CA VAL A 100 -4.91 6.57 -12.91
C VAL A 100 -5.78 5.37 -13.24
N SER A 101 -7.09 5.57 -13.42
CA SER A 101 -8.04 4.47 -13.71
C SER A 101 -7.80 3.80 -15.05
N VAL A 102 -7.09 4.44 -15.97
CA VAL A 102 -6.78 3.89 -17.30
C VAL A 102 -5.35 3.35 -17.40
N LEU A 103 -4.56 3.44 -16.33
CA LEU A 103 -3.19 2.93 -16.32
C LEU A 103 -3.18 1.42 -16.03
N PRO A 104 -2.17 0.69 -16.56
CA PRO A 104 -2.05 -0.76 -16.29
C PRO A 104 -2.03 -1.11 -14.81
N ILE A 105 -1.43 -0.28 -13.97
CA ILE A 105 -1.37 -0.52 -12.53
C ILE A 105 -2.75 -0.61 -11.90
N HIS A 106 -3.70 0.16 -12.41
CA HIS A 106 -5.08 0.12 -11.90
C HIS A 106 -5.69 -1.26 -12.11
N GLU A 107 -5.55 -1.81 -13.30
CA GLU A 107 -6.06 -3.14 -13.62
C GLU A 107 -5.38 -4.21 -12.77
N ASP A 108 -4.06 -4.13 -12.62
CA ASP A 108 -3.29 -5.08 -11.82
C ASP A 108 -3.75 -5.10 -10.37
N VAL A 109 -3.92 -3.92 -9.76
CA VAL A 109 -4.35 -3.82 -8.36
C VAL A 109 -5.79 -4.29 -8.18
N GLU A 110 -6.69 -3.94 -9.11
CA GLU A 110 -8.09 -4.38 -9.02
C GLU A 110 -8.22 -5.90 -9.12
N LYS A 111 -7.34 -6.56 -9.86
CA LYS A 111 -7.34 -8.02 -10.00
C LYS A 111 -6.60 -8.75 -8.89
N GLU A 112 -5.45 -8.22 -8.47
CA GLU A 112 -4.52 -8.92 -7.58
C GLU A 112 -4.40 -8.30 -6.20
N GLY A 113 -4.84 -7.06 -6.02
CA GLY A 113 -4.68 -6.33 -4.77
C GLY A 113 -5.35 -7.02 -3.59
N ILE A 114 -4.65 -7.02 -2.46
CA ILE A 114 -5.15 -7.62 -1.22
C ILE A 114 -5.41 -6.52 -0.21
N PRO A 115 -6.67 -6.32 0.21
CA PRO A 115 -7.00 -5.32 1.22
C PRO A 115 -6.33 -5.61 2.56
N LEU A 116 -5.87 -4.55 3.20
CA LEU A 116 -5.38 -4.60 4.58
C LEU A 116 -6.50 -4.38 5.57
#